data_19818487c4c8934a39cb883a06d00639
#
_entry.id   19818487c4c8934a39cb883a06d00639
#
_cell.length_a   1.000
_cell.length_b   1.000
_cell.length_c   1.000
_cell.angle_alpha   90.00
_cell.angle_beta   90.00
_cell.angle_gamma   90.00
#
_symmetry.space_group_name_H-M   'P 1'
#
loop_
_entity.id
_entity.type
_entity.pdbx_description
1 polymer ?
#
loop_
_entity_poly.entity_id
_entity_poly.type
_entity_poly.pdbx_seq_one_letter_code
_entity_poly.pdbx_strand_id
1 'polypeptide(L)'
;MKIEEKVFSYIEEQHMIETGSHVLLGISGGADSVCLLFLLKEYQKRCEFFLHGIHVNHGIRGEEAWRDQEFTRQLCEKENIPLRIYSYPVPKIAAEEKLSLEEAGREARHRAFEEERRRLGLGPGESGIALAHHQNDNAETVLHNLIRGTGAGGLGGIQPVQQGTMGTFIRPLLCISRREIQEYLESRGISWMEDSTNQDLSYTRNRLRQAVIPEMEKINPRAVEHIGVAAGYMRKIEGYLQRQADSLFERYVEEKGGKFYVRKELLSEEEIMEEYVLLKVLSLAAGRRKDISRIHVETLKKLFRGATGAAASLPYGLTARQTYGSLSIGKAGEKEKEPAPLEFRIFPYEKQQIPEKTYTKWFDYDKIKDGLEVRFRLPGDYLTVNAQGGRKKLKDYFIDCKIPREEREKITLLAEGSHILWAVGCRISEYYKITSQTKEVLEVHVKGVREDE
;
A
#
# COMPACT_ATOMS: atom_id res chain seq x y z
N MET A 1 25.01 21.27 -26.31
CA MET A 1 25.33 19.83 -26.06
C MET A 1 24.50 19.03 -27.06
N LYS A 2 25.08 18.01 -27.72
CA LYS A 2 24.28 17.13 -28.59
C LYS A 2 23.25 16.36 -27.77
N ILE A 3 22.13 16.01 -28.40
CA ILE A 3 21.01 15.32 -27.69
C ILE A 3 21.47 13.97 -27.12
N GLU A 4 22.32 13.26 -27.84
CA GLU A 4 22.90 11.98 -27.40
C GLU A 4 23.63 12.14 -26.08
N GLU A 5 24.53 13.14 -25.98
CA GLU A 5 25.30 13.38 -24.75
C GLU A 5 24.39 13.76 -23.58
N LYS A 6 23.33 14.53 -23.84
CA LYS A 6 22.37 14.95 -22.82
C LYS A 6 21.62 13.72 -22.25
N VAL A 7 21.15 12.83 -23.15
CA VAL A 7 20.42 11.62 -22.76
C VAL A 7 21.35 10.59 -22.11
N PHE A 8 22.56 10.42 -22.63
CA PHE A 8 23.53 9.45 -22.09
C PHE A 8 23.99 9.84 -20.70
N SER A 9 24.37 11.10 -20.49
CA SER A 9 24.68 11.59 -19.14
C SER A 9 23.50 11.42 -18.18
N TYR A 10 22.27 11.63 -18.65
CA TYR A 10 21.08 11.45 -17.82
C TYR A 10 20.82 9.98 -17.45
N ILE A 11 21.05 9.03 -18.38
CA ILE A 11 21.01 7.58 -18.10
C ILE A 11 22.02 7.22 -17.01
N GLU A 12 23.24 7.73 -17.13
CA GLU A 12 24.35 7.48 -16.18
C GLU A 12 24.07 8.09 -14.80
N GLU A 13 23.69 9.38 -14.74
CA GLU A 13 23.36 10.09 -13.49
C GLU A 13 22.19 9.45 -12.72
N GLN A 14 21.22 8.89 -13.44
CA GLN A 14 20.05 8.26 -12.84
C GLN A 14 20.20 6.75 -12.67
N HIS A 15 21.37 6.18 -13.00
CA HIS A 15 21.65 4.73 -12.92
C HIS A 15 20.55 3.88 -13.56
N MET A 16 20.14 4.25 -14.82
CA MET A 16 18.99 3.64 -15.48
C MET A 16 19.30 2.28 -16.10
N ILE A 17 20.53 2.09 -16.59
CA ILE A 17 20.95 0.90 -17.35
C ILE A 17 22.32 0.45 -16.82
N GLU A 18 22.41 -0.80 -16.45
CA GLU A 18 23.64 -1.45 -15.99
C GLU A 18 24.20 -2.36 -17.10
N THR A 19 25.53 -2.55 -17.11
CA THR A 19 26.18 -3.48 -18.05
C THR A 19 25.65 -4.90 -17.85
N GLY A 20 25.33 -5.57 -18.96
CA GLY A 20 24.77 -6.92 -18.96
C GLY A 20 23.27 -7.00 -18.66
N SER A 21 22.60 -5.87 -18.36
CA SER A 21 21.16 -5.85 -18.07
C SER A 21 20.30 -6.03 -19.33
N HIS A 22 19.04 -6.36 -19.14
CA HIS A 22 18.05 -6.42 -20.21
C HIS A 22 17.14 -5.18 -20.19
N VAL A 23 16.97 -4.52 -21.34
CA VAL A 23 16.08 -3.36 -21.51
C VAL A 23 14.91 -3.74 -22.42
N LEU A 24 13.70 -3.71 -21.87
CA LEU A 24 12.44 -3.94 -22.58
C LEU A 24 11.88 -2.58 -23.03
N LEU A 25 11.97 -2.27 -24.30
CA LEU A 25 11.56 -0.99 -24.87
C LEU A 25 10.15 -1.06 -25.46
N GLY A 26 9.23 -0.24 -24.93
CA GLY A 26 7.92 -0.05 -25.56
C GLY A 26 8.00 0.80 -26.81
N ILE A 27 7.67 0.23 -27.98
CA ILE A 27 7.72 0.90 -29.28
C ILE A 27 6.31 1.00 -29.86
N SER A 28 5.79 2.23 -29.96
CA SER A 28 4.48 2.51 -30.57
C SER A 28 4.57 2.86 -32.06
N GLY A 29 5.75 3.16 -32.58
CA GLY A 29 5.97 3.71 -33.91
C GLY A 29 5.95 5.24 -33.96
N GLY A 30 5.48 5.92 -32.93
CA GLY A 30 5.49 7.38 -32.81
C GLY A 30 6.88 7.95 -32.54
N ALA A 31 7.05 9.26 -32.79
CA ALA A 31 8.34 9.98 -32.71
C ALA A 31 9.11 9.68 -31.43
N ASP A 32 8.46 9.76 -30.27
CA ASP A 32 9.11 9.60 -28.98
C ASP A 32 9.71 8.20 -28.79
N SER A 33 8.95 7.15 -29.15
CA SER A 33 9.41 5.75 -29.04
C SER A 33 10.48 5.40 -30.05
N VAL A 34 10.39 5.97 -31.24
CA VAL A 34 11.42 5.81 -32.30
C VAL A 34 12.71 6.53 -31.89
N CYS A 35 12.63 7.75 -31.37
CA CYS A 35 13.78 8.47 -30.86
C CYS A 35 14.48 7.69 -29.73
N LEU A 36 13.71 7.15 -28.78
CA LEU A 36 14.26 6.34 -27.70
C LEU A 36 14.98 5.08 -28.22
N LEU A 37 14.41 4.41 -29.22
CA LEU A 37 15.03 3.26 -29.86
C LEU A 37 16.43 3.60 -30.40
N PHE A 38 16.54 4.68 -31.19
CA PHE A 38 17.82 5.07 -31.80
C PHE A 38 18.84 5.53 -30.75
N LEU A 39 18.40 6.29 -29.74
CA LEU A 39 19.30 6.72 -28.67
C LEU A 39 19.79 5.54 -27.80
N LEU A 40 18.94 4.57 -27.50
CA LEU A 40 19.35 3.37 -26.77
C LEU A 40 20.32 2.51 -27.59
N LYS A 41 20.07 2.38 -28.91
CA LYS A 41 20.99 1.68 -29.84
C LYS A 41 22.35 2.37 -29.90
N GLU A 42 22.41 3.70 -29.93
CA GLU A 42 23.66 4.44 -29.86
C GLU A 42 24.33 4.28 -28.48
N TYR A 43 23.54 4.24 -27.41
CA TYR A 43 24.06 4.04 -26.05
C TYR A 43 24.69 2.66 -25.84
N GLN A 44 24.23 1.61 -26.58
CA GLN A 44 24.88 0.29 -26.59
C GLN A 44 26.37 0.31 -26.98
N LYS A 45 26.84 1.37 -27.67
CA LYS A 45 28.27 1.55 -27.96
C LYS A 45 29.09 1.96 -26.74
N ARG A 46 28.45 2.47 -25.68
CA ARG A 46 29.07 2.89 -24.40
C ARG A 46 28.89 1.89 -23.26
N CYS A 47 27.74 1.23 -23.25
CA CYS A 47 27.34 0.29 -22.23
C CYS A 47 26.76 -0.96 -22.89
N GLU A 48 27.31 -2.11 -22.59
CA GLU A 48 26.80 -3.38 -23.13
C GLU A 48 25.54 -3.79 -22.39
N PHE A 49 24.40 -3.89 -23.08
CA PHE A 49 23.13 -4.39 -22.55
C PHE A 49 22.30 -5.01 -23.67
N PHE A 50 21.29 -5.82 -23.31
CA PHE A 50 20.39 -6.47 -24.26
C PHE A 50 19.16 -5.62 -24.47
N LEU A 51 18.89 -5.18 -25.71
CA LEU A 51 17.72 -4.36 -26.06
C LEU A 51 16.65 -5.23 -26.74
N HIS A 52 15.42 -5.23 -26.20
CA HIS A 52 14.27 -5.97 -26.71
C HIS A 52 13.11 -5.01 -26.99
N GLY A 53 12.65 -4.95 -28.23
CA GLY A 53 11.49 -4.16 -28.64
C GLY A 53 10.18 -4.88 -28.32
N ILE A 54 9.21 -4.15 -27.80
CA ILE A 54 7.86 -4.64 -27.54
C ILE A 54 6.86 -3.67 -28.15
N HIS A 55 6.08 -4.16 -29.10
CA HIS A 55 4.95 -3.44 -29.67
C HIS A 55 3.63 -4.02 -29.16
N VAL A 56 2.71 -3.15 -28.73
CA VAL A 56 1.39 -3.56 -28.25
C VAL A 56 0.32 -3.01 -29.19
N ASN A 57 -0.35 -3.91 -29.90
CA ASN A 57 -1.51 -3.59 -30.71
C ASN A 57 -2.77 -3.66 -29.80
N HIS A 58 -3.40 -2.51 -29.58
CA HIS A 58 -4.55 -2.39 -28.70
C HIS A 58 -5.89 -2.79 -29.32
N GLY A 59 -5.94 -3.06 -30.62
CA GLY A 59 -7.17 -3.42 -31.33
C GLY A 59 -8.23 -2.31 -31.39
N ILE A 60 -7.84 -1.04 -31.20
CA ILE A 60 -8.77 0.10 -31.12
C ILE A 60 -9.00 0.73 -32.49
N ARG A 61 -7.97 0.82 -33.35
CA ARG A 61 -7.95 1.66 -34.55
C ARG A 61 -8.01 0.90 -35.90
N GLY A 62 -8.34 -0.40 -35.87
CA GLY A 62 -8.46 -1.19 -37.11
C GLY A 62 -7.19 -1.09 -37.99
N GLU A 63 -7.34 -0.56 -39.24
CA GLU A 63 -6.25 -0.47 -40.21
C GLU A 63 -5.06 0.39 -39.78
N GLU A 64 -5.29 1.49 -39.05
CA GLU A 64 -4.19 2.33 -38.54
C GLU A 64 -3.29 1.54 -37.56
N ALA A 65 -3.88 0.75 -36.65
CA ALA A 65 -3.11 -0.09 -35.75
C ALA A 65 -2.25 -1.12 -36.45
N TRP A 66 -2.73 -1.68 -37.59
CA TRP A 66 -1.96 -2.58 -38.42
C TRP A 66 -0.82 -1.86 -39.15
N ARG A 67 -1.07 -0.67 -39.67
CA ARG A 67 -0.04 0.17 -40.33
C ARG A 67 1.09 0.50 -39.37
N ASP A 68 0.75 0.94 -38.11
CA ASP A 68 1.73 1.30 -37.09
C ASP A 68 2.55 0.10 -36.61
N GLN A 69 1.90 -1.07 -36.51
CA GLN A 69 2.55 -2.35 -36.23
C GLN A 69 3.53 -2.76 -37.34
N GLU A 70 3.12 -2.67 -38.59
CA GLU A 70 3.96 -3.04 -39.73
C GLU A 70 5.15 -2.10 -39.90
N PHE A 71 4.95 -0.79 -39.70
CA PHE A 71 6.03 0.19 -39.63
C PHE A 71 7.05 -0.18 -38.57
N THR A 72 6.55 -0.46 -37.35
CA THR A 72 7.41 -0.81 -36.19
C THR A 72 8.19 -2.09 -36.47
N ARG A 73 7.57 -3.10 -37.12
CA ARG A 73 8.20 -4.36 -37.47
C ARG A 73 9.37 -4.12 -38.49
N GLN A 74 9.10 -3.37 -39.56
CA GLN A 74 10.10 -3.07 -40.60
C GLN A 74 11.25 -2.22 -40.00
N LEU A 75 10.95 -1.27 -39.15
CA LEU A 75 11.97 -0.45 -38.49
C LEU A 75 12.90 -1.33 -37.64
N CYS A 76 12.34 -2.19 -36.78
CA CYS A 76 13.12 -3.06 -35.91
C CYS A 76 13.93 -4.10 -36.71
N GLU A 77 13.39 -4.65 -37.77
CA GLU A 77 14.12 -5.54 -38.71
C GLU A 77 15.31 -4.83 -39.33
N LYS A 78 15.10 -3.63 -39.89
CA LYS A 78 16.17 -2.81 -40.48
C LYS A 78 17.26 -2.48 -39.48
N GLU A 79 16.89 -2.21 -38.22
CA GLU A 79 17.83 -1.82 -37.18
C GLU A 79 18.40 -3.01 -36.40
N ASN A 80 18.05 -4.27 -36.77
CA ASN A 80 18.45 -5.50 -36.08
C ASN A 80 18.08 -5.53 -34.58
N ILE A 81 16.88 -5.04 -34.24
CA ILE A 81 16.35 -5.07 -32.87
C ILE A 81 15.36 -6.23 -32.73
N PRO A 82 15.54 -7.18 -31.83
CA PRO A 82 14.57 -8.20 -31.51
C PRO A 82 13.24 -7.58 -31.15
N LEU A 83 12.15 -7.84 -31.91
CA LEU A 83 10.81 -7.29 -31.66
C LEU A 83 9.83 -8.40 -31.31
N ARG A 84 9.03 -8.18 -30.25
CA ARG A 84 7.82 -8.94 -29.99
C ARG A 84 6.59 -8.06 -30.13
N ILE A 85 5.56 -8.63 -30.74
CA ILE A 85 4.27 -7.97 -30.97
C ILE A 85 3.23 -8.72 -30.14
N TYR A 86 2.52 -7.97 -29.31
CA TYR A 86 1.41 -8.44 -28.50
C TYR A 86 0.12 -7.76 -28.94
N SER A 87 -0.96 -8.52 -29.09
CA SER A 87 -2.26 -8.00 -29.50
C SER A 87 -3.30 -8.26 -28.41
N TYR A 88 -3.93 -7.19 -27.93
CA TYR A 88 -4.97 -7.27 -26.91
C TYR A 88 -6.23 -6.54 -27.39
N PRO A 89 -7.43 -7.13 -27.20
CA PRO A 89 -8.70 -6.46 -27.49
C PRO A 89 -9.06 -5.47 -26.38
N VAL A 90 -8.35 -4.35 -26.31
CA VAL A 90 -8.48 -3.36 -25.23
C VAL A 90 -9.93 -2.87 -25.02
N PRO A 91 -10.76 -2.63 -26.06
CA PRO A 91 -12.17 -2.28 -25.84
C PRO A 91 -12.96 -3.35 -25.09
N LYS A 92 -12.67 -4.62 -25.35
CA LYS A 92 -13.30 -5.74 -24.62
C LYS A 92 -12.84 -5.81 -23.16
N ILE A 93 -11.54 -5.67 -22.93
CA ILE A 93 -10.95 -5.63 -21.57
C ILE A 93 -11.56 -4.46 -20.78
N ALA A 94 -11.67 -3.27 -21.38
CA ALA A 94 -12.26 -2.10 -20.74
C ALA A 94 -13.71 -2.35 -20.28
N ALA A 95 -14.51 -3.00 -21.13
CA ALA A 95 -15.90 -3.33 -20.83
C ALA A 95 -16.04 -4.39 -19.71
N GLU A 96 -15.24 -5.46 -19.79
CA GLU A 96 -15.28 -6.57 -18.84
C GLU A 96 -14.76 -6.17 -17.45
N GLU A 97 -13.68 -5.41 -17.38
CA GLU A 97 -13.03 -5.00 -16.12
C GLU A 97 -13.54 -3.63 -15.60
N LYS A 98 -14.50 -2.99 -16.31
CA LYS A 98 -15.09 -1.67 -15.97
C LYS A 98 -14.01 -0.58 -15.84
N LEU A 99 -13.04 -0.61 -16.71
CA LEU A 99 -11.96 0.36 -16.81
C LEU A 99 -12.23 1.38 -17.93
N SER A 100 -11.58 2.55 -17.83
CA SER A 100 -11.47 3.43 -18.99
C SER A 100 -10.59 2.80 -20.06
N LEU A 101 -10.75 3.21 -21.34
CA LEU A 101 -9.88 2.72 -22.43
C LEU A 101 -8.40 3.01 -22.18
N GLU A 102 -8.08 4.14 -21.51
CA GLU A 102 -6.71 4.49 -21.14
C GLU A 102 -6.15 3.52 -20.07
N GLU A 103 -6.93 3.22 -19.04
CA GLU A 103 -6.54 2.26 -17.99
C GLU A 103 -6.37 0.85 -18.54
N ALA A 104 -7.32 0.39 -19.36
CA ALA A 104 -7.24 -0.93 -20.03
C ALA A 104 -6.05 -1.02 -20.99
N GLY A 105 -5.75 0.05 -21.73
CA GLY A 105 -4.57 0.12 -22.61
C GLY A 105 -3.25 0.12 -21.81
N ARG A 106 -3.24 0.74 -20.64
CA ARG A 106 -2.10 0.68 -19.73
C ARG A 106 -1.91 -0.74 -19.17
N GLU A 107 -2.99 -1.38 -18.77
CA GLU A 107 -2.95 -2.77 -18.26
C GLU A 107 -2.46 -3.74 -19.35
N ALA A 108 -2.94 -3.61 -20.59
CA ALA A 108 -2.49 -4.40 -21.73
C ALA A 108 -0.97 -4.26 -21.96
N ARG A 109 -0.43 -3.02 -21.88
CA ARG A 109 1.02 -2.80 -21.96
C ARG A 109 1.77 -3.48 -20.83
N HIS A 110 1.25 -3.39 -19.60
CA HIS A 110 1.86 -4.05 -18.44
C HIS A 110 1.91 -5.58 -18.64
N ARG A 111 0.82 -6.19 -19.12
CA ARG A 111 0.78 -7.64 -19.42
C ARG A 111 1.82 -8.00 -20.49
N ALA A 112 1.96 -7.22 -21.56
CA ALA A 112 2.95 -7.48 -22.60
C ALA A 112 4.39 -7.47 -22.07
N PHE A 113 4.75 -6.49 -21.22
CA PHE A 113 6.08 -6.44 -20.61
C PHE A 113 6.32 -7.63 -19.67
N GLU A 114 5.33 -8.01 -18.88
CA GLU A 114 5.44 -9.14 -17.97
C GLU A 114 5.55 -10.48 -18.73
N GLU A 115 4.80 -10.67 -19.80
CA GLU A 115 4.88 -11.86 -20.64
C GLU A 115 6.24 -11.97 -21.30
N GLU A 116 6.78 -10.87 -21.86
CA GLU A 116 8.10 -10.88 -22.47
C GLU A 116 9.22 -11.13 -21.45
N ARG A 117 9.14 -10.51 -20.28
CA ARG A 117 10.07 -10.74 -19.17
C ARG A 117 10.13 -12.22 -18.79
N ARG A 118 8.96 -12.86 -18.61
CA ARG A 118 8.85 -14.30 -18.32
C ARG A 118 9.40 -15.16 -19.43
N ARG A 119 9.11 -14.82 -20.69
CA ARG A 119 9.62 -15.53 -21.89
C ARG A 119 11.15 -15.52 -21.92
N LEU A 120 11.76 -14.43 -21.52
CA LEU A 120 13.22 -14.29 -21.44
C LEU A 120 13.82 -14.94 -20.18
N GLY A 121 13.00 -15.45 -19.25
CA GLY A 121 13.43 -16.06 -18.02
C GLY A 121 13.99 -15.07 -16.99
N LEU A 122 13.63 -13.78 -17.09
CA LEU A 122 14.19 -12.72 -16.26
C LEU A 122 13.38 -12.50 -14.98
N GLY A 123 14.08 -12.31 -13.87
CA GLY A 123 13.52 -11.85 -12.61
C GLY A 123 13.11 -10.36 -12.65
N PRO A 124 12.27 -9.87 -11.69
CA PRO A 124 11.83 -8.47 -11.66
C PRO A 124 12.96 -7.43 -11.57
N GLY A 125 14.12 -7.79 -10.98
CA GLY A 125 15.30 -6.94 -10.86
C GLY A 125 16.28 -7.02 -12.01
N GLU A 126 16.10 -7.93 -12.97
CA GLU A 126 17.07 -8.21 -14.04
C GLU A 126 16.74 -7.48 -15.35
N SER A 127 15.63 -6.73 -15.39
CA SER A 127 15.22 -5.97 -16.56
C SER A 127 14.72 -4.58 -16.23
N GLY A 128 15.11 -3.61 -17.08
CA GLY A 128 14.55 -2.27 -17.13
C GLY A 128 13.47 -2.17 -18.20
N ILE A 129 12.33 -1.51 -17.89
CA ILE A 129 11.27 -1.22 -18.87
C ILE A 129 11.43 0.24 -19.30
N ALA A 130 11.90 0.45 -20.52
CA ALA A 130 12.13 1.78 -21.08
C ALA A 130 10.86 2.36 -21.70
N LEU A 131 10.46 3.53 -21.22
CA LEU A 131 9.28 4.28 -21.69
C LEU A 131 9.73 5.64 -22.24
N ALA A 132 9.14 6.06 -23.33
CA ALA A 132 9.51 7.25 -24.08
C ALA A 132 8.86 8.56 -23.55
N HIS A 133 8.63 8.68 -22.25
CA HIS A 133 8.16 9.93 -21.66
C HIS A 133 9.25 11.00 -21.71
N HIS A 134 8.88 12.22 -22.10
CA HIS A 134 9.78 13.36 -22.28
C HIS A 134 9.42 14.56 -21.39
N GLN A 135 10.15 15.68 -21.47
CA GLN A 135 9.94 16.86 -20.64
C GLN A 135 8.50 17.40 -20.69
N ASN A 136 7.89 17.45 -21.89
CA ASN A 136 6.53 17.97 -22.02
C ASN A 136 5.51 17.08 -21.31
N ASP A 137 5.64 15.74 -21.36
CA ASP A 137 4.79 14.82 -20.62
C ASP A 137 4.93 15.04 -19.08
N ASN A 138 6.14 15.32 -18.64
CA ASN A 138 6.38 15.65 -17.24
C ASN A 138 5.70 16.97 -16.84
N ALA A 139 5.80 18.00 -17.67
CA ALA A 139 5.11 19.27 -17.45
C ALA A 139 3.59 19.10 -17.43
N GLU A 140 3.02 18.35 -18.38
CA GLU A 140 1.60 17.99 -18.37
C GLU A 140 1.19 17.30 -17.07
N THR A 141 2.01 16.37 -16.57
CA THR A 141 1.74 15.60 -15.35
C THR A 141 1.79 16.50 -14.11
N VAL A 142 2.79 17.40 -14.01
CA VAL A 142 2.92 18.35 -12.91
C VAL A 142 1.73 19.31 -12.87
N LEU A 143 1.36 19.89 -14.01
CA LEU A 143 0.22 20.80 -14.12
C LEU A 143 -1.10 20.09 -13.83
N HIS A 144 -1.28 18.88 -14.35
CA HIS A 144 -2.47 18.08 -14.06
C HIS A 144 -2.63 17.77 -12.56
N ASN A 145 -1.54 17.41 -11.90
CA ASN A 145 -1.53 17.13 -10.46
C ASN A 145 -1.79 18.42 -9.66
N LEU A 146 -1.19 19.55 -10.08
CA LEU A 146 -1.40 20.85 -9.44
C LEU A 146 -2.88 21.28 -9.49
N ILE A 147 -3.54 21.14 -10.65
CA ILE A 147 -4.96 21.48 -10.84
C ILE A 147 -5.86 20.60 -9.96
N ARG A 148 -5.50 19.35 -9.73
CA ARG A 148 -6.27 18.42 -8.89
C ARG A 148 -6.01 18.58 -7.39
N GLY A 149 -5.04 19.39 -7.01
CA GLY A 149 -4.56 19.50 -5.64
C GLY A 149 -3.68 18.32 -5.24
N THR A 150 -2.41 18.57 -5.04
CA THR A 150 -1.43 17.55 -4.69
C THR A 150 -0.41 18.04 -3.68
N GLY A 151 0.23 17.14 -2.95
CA GLY A 151 1.41 17.42 -2.15
C GLY A 151 2.71 17.36 -2.96
N ALA A 152 3.86 17.44 -2.27
CA ALA A 152 5.19 17.44 -2.88
C ALA A 152 5.42 16.25 -3.82
N GLY A 153 4.96 15.05 -3.45
CA GLY A 153 5.11 13.83 -4.27
C GLY A 153 4.48 13.94 -5.65
N GLY A 154 3.28 14.56 -5.77
CA GLY A 154 2.65 14.75 -7.07
C GLY A 154 3.26 15.87 -7.89
N LEU A 155 3.80 16.93 -7.23
CA LEU A 155 4.56 17.99 -7.89
C LEU A 155 5.92 17.53 -8.41
N GLY A 156 6.44 16.41 -7.90
CA GLY A 156 7.61 15.72 -8.44
C GLY A 156 7.42 15.19 -9.87
N GLY A 157 6.18 15.12 -10.36
CA GLY A 157 5.86 14.70 -11.73
C GLY A 157 6.26 13.24 -12.00
N ILE A 158 6.71 12.99 -13.22
CA ILE A 158 7.12 11.66 -13.67
C ILE A 158 8.51 11.33 -13.10
N GLN A 159 8.63 10.14 -12.47
CA GLN A 159 9.91 9.66 -11.93
C GLN A 159 10.83 9.18 -13.06
N PRO A 160 12.12 9.55 -13.07
CA PRO A 160 13.12 9.04 -14.03
C PRO A 160 13.26 7.51 -13.95
N VAL A 161 13.36 7.01 -12.73
CA VAL A 161 13.43 5.60 -12.38
C VAL A 161 12.34 5.29 -11.36
N GLN A 162 11.59 4.24 -11.60
CA GLN A 162 10.48 3.85 -10.71
C GLN A 162 10.47 2.34 -10.54
N GLN A 163 10.63 1.88 -9.32
CA GLN A 163 10.47 0.45 -8.99
C GLN A 163 9.00 0.06 -9.08
N GLY A 164 8.74 -1.08 -9.68
CA GLY A 164 7.41 -1.67 -9.81
C GLY A 164 7.45 -3.18 -9.59
N THR A 165 6.29 -3.80 -9.45
CA THR A 165 6.15 -5.25 -9.26
C THR A 165 6.68 -6.08 -10.44
N MET A 166 6.72 -5.48 -11.63
CA MET A 166 7.16 -6.12 -12.88
C MET A 166 8.62 -5.82 -13.25
N GLY A 167 9.30 -4.98 -12.50
CA GLY A 167 10.66 -4.52 -12.79
C GLY A 167 10.78 -3.00 -12.65
N THR A 168 11.94 -2.50 -13.05
CA THR A 168 12.29 -1.08 -12.97
C THR A 168 11.87 -0.35 -14.23
N PHE A 169 10.95 0.61 -14.12
CA PHE A 169 10.63 1.52 -15.22
C PHE A 169 11.67 2.62 -15.33
N ILE A 170 12.23 2.84 -16.52
CA ILE A 170 13.18 3.89 -16.83
C ILE A 170 12.66 4.82 -17.91
N ARG A 171 13.02 6.11 -17.85
CA ARG A 171 12.53 7.13 -18.79
C ARG A 171 13.65 8.03 -19.26
N PRO A 172 14.48 7.55 -20.19
CA PRO A 172 15.68 8.25 -20.61
C PRO A 172 15.43 9.61 -21.28
N LEU A 173 14.23 9.80 -21.90
CA LEU A 173 13.91 11.05 -22.59
C LEU A 173 13.37 12.17 -21.70
N LEU A 174 13.19 11.95 -20.37
CA LEU A 174 12.68 12.99 -19.47
C LEU A 174 13.57 14.26 -19.41
N CYS A 175 14.83 14.18 -19.83
CA CYS A 175 15.74 15.32 -19.88
C CYS A 175 15.63 16.17 -21.14
N ILE A 176 14.87 15.73 -22.18
CA ILE A 176 14.74 16.42 -23.46
C ILE A 176 13.27 16.78 -23.77
N SER A 177 13.09 17.81 -24.59
CA SER A 177 11.78 18.27 -25.04
C SER A 177 11.30 17.52 -26.28
N ARG A 178 9.99 17.58 -26.54
CA ARG A 178 9.39 17.05 -27.77
C ARG A 178 10.00 17.68 -29.04
N ARG A 179 10.34 18.96 -28.98
CA ARG A 179 11.00 19.67 -30.07
C ARG A 179 12.38 19.07 -30.36
N GLU A 180 13.21 18.84 -29.34
CA GLU A 180 14.53 18.22 -29.50
C GLU A 180 14.40 16.80 -30.09
N ILE A 181 13.36 16.03 -29.71
CA ILE A 181 13.08 14.71 -30.30
C ILE A 181 12.82 14.81 -31.80
N GLN A 182 11.97 15.73 -32.25
CA GLN A 182 11.65 15.92 -33.65
C GLN A 182 12.87 16.38 -34.46
N GLU A 183 13.59 17.39 -33.96
CA GLU A 183 14.82 17.88 -34.59
C GLU A 183 15.90 16.78 -34.73
N TYR A 184 16.01 15.89 -33.75
CA TYR A 184 16.91 14.74 -33.79
C TYR A 184 16.54 13.75 -34.90
N LEU A 185 15.27 13.38 -35.00
CA LEU A 185 14.79 12.43 -36.02
C LEU A 185 14.90 13.03 -37.42
N GLU A 186 14.47 14.27 -37.63
CA GLU A 186 14.55 15.00 -38.90
C GLU A 186 15.98 15.11 -39.40
N SER A 187 16.91 15.51 -38.52
CA SER A 187 18.32 15.67 -38.86
C SER A 187 19.01 14.39 -39.30
N ARG A 188 18.45 13.24 -38.92
CA ARG A 188 18.94 11.90 -39.31
C ARG A 188 18.12 11.22 -40.41
N GLY A 189 17.08 11.89 -40.93
CA GLY A 189 16.17 11.31 -41.93
C GLY A 189 15.39 10.08 -41.42
N ILE A 190 15.11 10.02 -40.17
CA ILE A 190 14.37 8.92 -39.51
C ILE A 190 12.88 9.25 -39.55
N SER A 191 12.08 8.37 -40.17
CA SER A 191 10.64 8.48 -40.25
C SER A 191 9.95 7.93 -38.99
N TRP A 192 8.76 8.42 -38.72
CA TRP A 192 7.89 7.95 -37.62
C TRP A 192 6.42 8.05 -38.04
N MET A 193 5.53 7.43 -37.25
CA MET A 193 4.08 7.48 -37.48
C MET A 193 3.45 8.59 -36.57
N GLU A 194 2.49 9.33 -37.15
CA GLU A 194 1.71 10.31 -36.41
C GLU A 194 0.42 9.66 -35.89
N ASP A 195 0.11 9.97 -34.61
CA ASP A 195 -1.09 9.49 -33.93
C ASP A 195 -2.23 10.48 -34.09
N SER A 196 -3.29 10.07 -34.81
CA SER A 196 -4.49 10.89 -35.08
C SER A 196 -5.30 11.26 -33.83
N THR A 197 -5.19 10.48 -32.73
CA THR A 197 -5.97 10.71 -31.48
C THR A 197 -5.46 11.86 -30.62
N ASN A 198 -4.32 12.44 -30.93
CA ASN A 198 -3.75 13.58 -30.19
C ASN A 198 -4.59 14.87 -30.26
N GLN A 199 -5.65 14.91 -31.07
CA GLN A 199 -6.44 16.14 -31.31
C GLN A 199 -7.68 16.29 -30.41
N ASP A 200 -8.08 15.29 -29.63
CA ASP A 200 -9.30 15.33 -28.81
C ASP A 200 -9.10 16.17 -27.54
N LEU A 201 -9.70 17.36 -27.49
CA LEU A 201 -9.64 18.29 -26.35
C LEU A 201 -10.54 17.91 -25.17
N SER A 202 -11.33 16.86 -25.26
CA SER A 202 -12.14 16.37 -24.14
C SER A 202 -11.28 15.87 -22.97
N TYR A 203 -10.08 15.40 -23.27
CA TYR A 203 -9.13 14.94 -22.27
C TYR A 203 -8.33 16.10 -21.67
N THR A 204 -8.28 16.17 -20.35
CA THR A 204 -7.56 17.25 -19.62
C THR A 204 -6.09 17.36 -20.04
N ARG A 205 -5.40 16.25 -20.27
CA ARG A 205 -4.01 16.26 -20.75
C ARG A 205 -3.85 16.87 -22.13
N ASN A 206 -4.76 16.57 -23.06
CA ASN A 206 -4.73 17.17 -24.38
C ASN A 206 -4.98 18.69 -24.33
N ARG A 207 -5.86 19.16 -23.42
CA ARG A 207 -6.05 20.61 -23.18
C ARG A 207 -4.81 21.26 -22.62
N LEU A 208 -4.11 20.64 -21.68
CA LEU A 208 -2.84 21.15 -21.15
C LEU A 208 -1.79 21.25 -22.25
N ARG A 209 -1.64 20.21 -23.06
CA ARG A 209 -0.69 20.14 -24.18
C ARG A 209 -0.96 21.17 -25.28
N GLN A 210 -2.22 21.38 -25.65
CA GLN A 210 -2.57 22.17 -26.83
C GLN A 210 -2.94 23.62 -26.50
N ALA A 211 -3.38 23.91 -25.28
CA ALA A 211 -3.83 25.25 -24.92
C ALA A 211 -2.97 25.87 -23.81
N VAL A 212 -2.69 25.17 -22.71
CA VAL A 212 -2.06 25.81 -21.54
C VAL A 212 -0.55 25.95 -21.73
N ILE A 213 0.14 24.84 -22.06
CA ILE A 213 1.60 24.83 -22.22
C ILE A 213 2.04 25.82 -23.32
N PRO A 214 1.42 25.88 -24.52
CA PRO A 214 1.79 26.88 -25.52
C PRO A 214 1.63 28.33 -25.07
N GLU A 215 0.61 28.63 -24.26
CA GLU A 215 0.48 30.01 -23.70
C GLU A 215 1.58 30.31 -22.69
N MET A 216 1.97 29.30 -21.87
CA MET A 216 3.10 29.45 -20.95
C MET A 216 4.42 29.69 -21.70
N GLU A 217 4.64 28.97 -22.80
CA GLU A 217 5.84 29.12 -23.66
C GLU A 217 5.88 30.49 -24.39
N LYS A 218 4.75 31.09 -24.71
CA LYS A 218 4.70 32.49 -25.21
C LYS A 218 5.18 33.50 -24.16
N ILE A 219 4.89 33.25 -22.88
CA ILE A 219 5.37 34.09 -21.77
C ILE A 219 6.86 33.80 -21.50
N ASN A 220 7.24 32.54 -21.46
CA ASN A 220 8.62 32.12 -21.27
C ASN A 220 8.90 30.86 -22.11
N PRO A 221 9.71 30.94 -23.18
CA PRO A 221 10.05 29.81 -24.05
C PRO A 221 10.66 28.63 -23.32
N ARG A 222 11.19 28.81 -22.10
CA ARG A 222 11.75 27.75 -21.25
C ARG A 222 10.77 27.26 -20.19
N ALA A 223 9.48 27.54 -20.28
CA ALA A 223 8.48 27.19 -19.26
C ALA A 223 8.48 25.69 -18.96
N VAL A 224 8.48 24.82 -19.98
CA VAL A 224 8.54 23.35 -19.83
C VAL A 224 9.80 22.90 -19.11
N GLU A 225 10.96 23.45 -19.47
CA GLU A 225 12.24 23.17 -18.80
C GLU A 225 12.19 23.58 -17.33
N HIS A 226 11.70 24.77 -17.02
CA HIS A 226 11.59 25.27 -15.64
C HIS A 226 10.64 24.45 -14.79
N ILE A 227 9.52 23.97 -15.35
CA ILE A 227 8.62 23.01 -14.66
C ILE A 227 9.37 21.71 -14.36
N GLY A 228 10.15 21.21 -15.31
CA GLY A 228 10.99 20.01 -15.12
C GLY A 228 12.01 20.16 -14.00
N VAL A 229 12.69 21.32 -13.93
CA VAL A 229 13.63 21.66 -12.86
C VAL A 229 12.92 21.72 -11.50
N ALA A 230 11.79 22.42 -11.41
CA ALA A 230 11.00 22.51 -10.18
C ALA A 230 10.53 21.11 -9.71
N ALA A 231 10.04 20.28 -10.63
CA ALA A 231 9.67 18.90 -10.33
C ALA A 231 10.86 18.09 -9.80
N GLY A 232 12.07 18.28 -10.35
CA GLY A 232 13.30 17.67 -9.87
C GLY A 232 13.61 18.04 -8.40
N TYR A 233 13.44 19.31 -8.04
CA TYR A 233 13.59 19.73 -6.65
C TYR A 233 12.52 19.12 -5.74
N MET A 234 11.24 19.09 -6.19
CA MET A 234 10.16 18.46 -5.42
C MET A 234 10.42 16.97 -5.17
N ARG A 235 10.98 16.24 -6.14
CA ARG A 235 11.40 14.83 -5.95
C ARG A 235 12.46 14.68 -4.86
N LYS A 236 13.47 15.58 -4.84
CA LYS A 236 14.53 15.56 -3.81
C LYS A 236 13.95 15.82 -2.41
N ILE A 237 13.06 16.81 -2.29
CA ILE A 237 12.36 17.14 -1.03
C ILE A 237 11.51 15.95 -0.58
N GLU A 238 10.69 15.40 -1.47
CA GLU A 238 9.84 14.23 -1.20
C GLU A 238 10.69 13.05 -0.72
N GLY A 239 11.79 12.74 -1.41
CA GLY A 239 12.70 11.67 -1.00
C GLY A 239 13.34 11.89 0.36
N TYR A 240 13.64 13.14 0.73
CA TYR A 240 14.13 13.48 2.07
C TYR A 240 13.04 13.23 3.11
N LEU A 241 11.82 13.76 2.89
CA LEU A 241 10.69 13.59 3.81
C LEU A 241 10.30 12.12 4.00
N GLN A 242 10.33 11.32 2.93
CA GLN A 242 10.10 9.88 3.01
C GLN A 242 11.12 9.17 3.92
N ARG A 243 12.43 9.45 3.74
CA ARG A 243 13.45 8.83 4.60
C ARG A 243 13.30 9.22 6.08
N GLN A 244 12.93 10.48 6.37
CA GLN A 244 12.65 10.90 7.74
C GLN A 244 11.42 10.15 8.30
N ALA A 245 10.34 10.06 7.51
CA ALA A 245 9.15 9.33 7.89
C ALA A 245 9.40 7.82 8.08
N ASP A 246 10.29 7.21 7.30
CA ASP A 246 10.68 5.81 7.46
C ASP A 246 11.35 5.57 8.81
N SER A 247 12.27 6.46 9.22
CA SER A 247 12.90 6.39 10.53
C SER A 247 11.91 6.55 11.69
N LEU A 248 10.94 7.48 11.55
CA LEU A 248 9.89 7.67 12.55
C LEU A 248 8.90 6.51 12.58
N PHE A 249 8.61 5.91 11.42
CA PHE A 249 7.79 4.71 11.32
C PHE A 249 8.41 3.56 12.12
N GLU A 250 9.69 3.28 11.97
CA GLU A 250 10.41 2.25 12.73
C GLU A 250 10.38 2.52 14.25
N ARG A 251 10.40 3.81 14.65
CA ARG A 251 10.36 4.21 16.06
C ARG A 251 8.99 4.12 16.68
N TYR A 252 7.94 4.52 15.97
CA TYR A 252 6.60 4.75 16.53
C TYR A 252 5.54 3.76 16.09
N VAL A 253 5.81 2.90 15.12
CA VAL A 253 4.83 1.96 14.57
C VAL A 253 5.26 0.53 14.80
N GLU A 254 4.38 -0.27 15.36
CA GLU A 254 4.54 -1.71 15.54
C GLU A 254 3.48 -2.45 14.71
N GLU A 255 3.89 -3.47 13.95
CA GLU A 255 2.95 -4.37 13.28
C GLU A 255 2.77 -5.63 14.12
N LYS A 256 1.50 -5.95 14.46
CA LYS A 256 1.16 -7.10 15.28
C LYS A 256 -0.19 -7.69 14.89
N GLY A 257 -0.20 -8.96 14.53
CA GLY A 257 -1.44 -9.66 14.14
C GLY A 257 -2.14 -9.04 12.94
N GLY A 258 -1.41 -8.54 11.95
CA GLY A 258 -1.95 -7.89 10.74
C GLY A 258 -2.57 -6.51 11.00
N LYS A 259 -2.26 -5.90 12.13
CA LYS A 259 -2.64 -4.52 12.49
C LYS A 259 -1.41 -3.70 12.80
N PHE A 260 -1.50 -2.40 12.49
CA PHE A 260 -0.49 -1.42 12.84
C PHE A 260 -0.90 -0.68 14.11
N TYR A 261 0.03 -0.54 15.04
CA TYR A 261 -0.14 0.20 16.29
C TYR A 261 0.79 1.41 16.26
N VAL A 262 0.21 2.59 16.21
CA VAL A 262 0.95 3.86 16.16
C VAL A 262 0.97 4.45 17.57
N ARG A 263 2.16 4.71 18.12
CA ARG A 263 2.33 5.27 19.46
C ARG A 263 1.94 6.75 19.49
N LYS A 264 1.40 7.21 20.62
CA LYS A 264 0.92 8.58 20.79
C LYS A 264 2.04 9.64 20.72
N GLU A 265 3.25 9.26 21.01
CA GLU A 265 4.44 10.11 20.94
C GLU A 265 4.73 10.62 19.53
N LEU A 266 4.21 9.98 18.47
CA LEU A 266 4.24 10.51 17.12
C LEU A 266 3.65 11.93 17.03
N LEU A 267 2.65 12.27 17.86
CA LEU A 267 2.03 13.60 17.89
C LEU A 267 2.94 14.71 18.47
N SER A 268 4.14 14.39 18.93
CA SER A 268 5.15 15.35 19.33
C SER A 268 6.15 15.71 18.22
N GLU A 269 6.07 15.03 17.10
CA GLU A 269 6.88 15.31 15.91
C GLU A 269 6.27 16.46 15.09
N GLU A 270 7.01 16.96 14.09
CA GLU A 270 6.49 17.97 13.16
C GLU A 270 5.25 17.46 12.41
N GLU A 271 4.23 18.29 12.26
CA GLU A 271 2.93 17.93 11.69
C GLU A 271 3.05 17.23 10.32
N ILE A 272 3.99 17.69 9.49
CA ILE A 272 4.24 17.07 8.20
C ILE A 272 4.75 15.63 8.34
N MET A 273 5.54 15.33 9.36
CA MET A 273 6.04 13.99 9.63
C MET A 273 4.95 13.07 10.15
N GLU A 274 4.07 13.58 11.04
CA GLU A 274 2.86 12.86 11.44
C GLU A 274 2.06 12.40 10.20
N GLU A 275 1.82 13.34 9.25
CA GLU A 275 1.07 13.07 8.03
C GLU A 275 1.72 11.97 7.18
N TYR A 276 3.03 12.02 6.97
CA TYR A 276 3.76 11.04 6.19
C TYR A 276 3.75 9.65 6.82
N VAL A 277 3.96 9.55 8.13
CA VAL A 277 3.93 8.27 8.86
C VAL A 277 2.52 7.68 8.82
N LEU A 278 1.48 8.46 9.11
CA LEU A 278 0.10 7.99 9.07
C LEU A 278 -0.33 7.57 7.66
N LEU A 279 0.09 8.30 6.63
CA LEU A 279 -0.16 7.94 5.23
C LEU A 279 0.53 6.63 4.86
N LYS A 280 1.76 6.41 5.32
CA LYS A 280 2.50 5.14 5.12
C LYS A 280 1.77 3.98 5.81
N VAL A 281 1.35 4.14 7.07
CA VAL A 281 0.58 3.14 7.81
C VAL A 281 -0.70 2.77 7.07
N LEU A 282 -1.47 3.78 6.62
CA LEU A 282 -2.70 3.55 5.85
C LEU A 282 -2.45 2.79 4.56
N SER A 283 -1.38 3.16 3.83
CA SER A 283 -1.02 2.52 2.56
C SER A 283 -0.62 1.05 2.76
N LEU A 284 0.15 0.75 3.80
CA LEU A 284 0.56 -0.61 4.15
C LEU A 284 -0.64 -1.44 4.62
N ALA A 285 -1.49 -0.90 5.50
CA ALA A 285 -2.68 -1.57 5.99
C ALA A 285 -3.68 -1.88 4.86
N ALA A 286 -3.80 -0.99 3.87
CA ALA A 286 -4.66 -1.17 2.70
C ALA A 286 -4.04 -2.08 1.62
N GLY A 287 -2.72 -2.30 1.63
CA GLY A 287 -1.98 -2.96 0.55
C GLY A 287 -1.91 -2.14 -0.74
N ARG A 288 -2.33 -0.89 -0.72
CA ARG A 288 -2.32 0.03 -1.87
C ARG A 288 -2.44 1.49 -1.41
N ARG A 289 -1.98 2.42 -2.27
CA ARG A 289 -2.09 3.88 -2.01
C ARG A 289 -3.27 4.55 -2.73
N LYS A 290 -3.86 3.90 -3.74
CA LYS A 290 -5.00 4.46 -4.49
C LYS A 290 -6.14 4.75 -3.50
N ASP A 291 -6.85 5.88 -3.69
CA ASP A 291 -7.99 6.34 -2.87
C ASP A 291 -7.68 6.66 -1.38
N ILE A 292 -6.42 6.59 -0.96
CA ILE A 292 -5.98 7.10 0.34
C ILE A 292 -5.60 8.57 0.18
N SER A 293 -6.35 9.45 0.85
CA SER A 293 -6.22 10.89 0.71
C SER A 293 -5.96 11.57 2.06
N ARG A 294 -5.64 12.87 2.02
CA ARG A 294 -5.43 13.69 3.22
C ARG A 294 -6.60 13.64 4.21
N ILE A 295 -7.84 13.51 3.73
CA ILE A 295 -9.04 13.42 4.60
C ILE A 295 -8.92 12.22 5.56
N HIS A 296 -8.39 11.10 5.11
CA HIS A 296 -8.20 9.91 5.95
C HIS A 296 -7.13 10.12 7.01
N VAL A 297 -6.04 10.82 6.65
CA VAL A 297 -4.98 11.20 7.61
C VAL A 297 -5.54 12.16 8.66
N GLU A 298 -6.29 13.19 8.27
CA GLU A 298 -6.97 14.11 9.18
C GLU A 298 -7.94 13.38 10.12
N THR A 299 -8.65 12.37 9.59
CA THR A 299 -9.52 11.51 10.42
C THR A 299 -8.72 10.77 11.49
N LEU A 300 -7.55 10.23 11.14
CA LEU A 300 -6.65 9.58 12.10
C LEU A 300 -6.10 10.56 13.14
N LYS A 301 -5.68 11.76 12.72
CA LYS A 301 -5.19 12.81 13.62
C LYS A 301 -6.26 13.22 14.63
N LYS A 302 -7.52 13.41 14.19
CA LYS A 302 -8.66 13.69 15.07
C LYS A 302 -8.93 12.54 16.03
N LEU A 303 -8.91 11.32 15.54
CA LEU A 303 -9.13 10.12 16.34
C LEU A 303 -8.03 9.97 17.40
N PHE A 304 -6.79 10.24 17.04
CA PHE A 304 -5.63 10.14 17.93
C PHE A 304 -5.67 11.13 19.08
N ARG A 305 -6.25 12.33 18.84
CA ARG A 305 -6.47 13.37 19.89
C ARG A 305 -7.77 13.17 20.66
N GLY A 306 -8.62 12.22 20.23
CA GLY A 306 -9.94 11.95 20.81
C GLY A 306 -9.91 11.08 22.08
N ALA A 307 -11.09 10.64 22.52
CA ALA A 307 -11.25 9.79 23.69
C ALA A 307 -10.85 8.33 23.41
N THR A 308 -10.28 7.66 24.41
CA THR A 308 -9.95 6.23 24.34
C THR A 308 -11.19 5.40 24.00
N GLY A 309 -11.05 4.49 23.05
CA GLY A 309 -12.12 3.63 22.54
C GLY A 309 -12.89 4.22 21.36
N ALA A 310 -12.63 5.49 20.96
CA ALA A 310 -13.17 6.04 19.71
C ALA A 310 -12.65 5.24 18.51
N ALA A 311 -13.48 5.12 17.47
CA ALA A 311 -13.16 4.38 16.26
C ALA A 311 -13.66 5.13 15.02
N ALA A 312 -12.99 4.91 13.89
CA ALA A 312 -13.37 5.43 12.58
C ALA A 312 -13.21 4.34 11.51
N SER A 313 -14.15 4.31 10.58
CA SER A 313 -14.07 3.48 9.37
C SER A 313 -13.24 4.19 8.31
N LEU A 314 -12.44 3.42 7.58
CA LEU A 314 -11.51 3.88 6.56
C LEU A 314 -11.71 3.08 5.27
N PRO A 315 -11.19 3.52 4.13
CA PRO A 315 -11.25 2.76 2.87
C PRO A 315 -10.74 1.33 3.01
N TYR A 316 -11.16 0.48 2.09
CA TYR A 316 -10.74 -0.93 2.00
C TYR A 316 -11.09 -1.80 3.22
N GLY A 317 -12.17 -1.45 3.95
CA GLY A 317 -12.60 -2.19 5.14
C GLY A 317 -11.66 -2.03 6.34
N LEU A 318 -10.79 -1.02 6.30
CA LEU A 318 -9.95 -0.69 7.45
C LEU A 318 -10.76 -0.01 8.54
N THR A 319 -10.37 -0.28 9.77
CA THR A 319 -10.86 0.42 10.97
C THR A 319 -9.68 0.95 11.75
N ALA A 320 -9.75 2.21 12.15
CA ALA A 320 -8.84 2.79 13.12
C ALA A 320 -9.53 2.92 14.47
N ARG A 321 -8.83 2.64 15.57
CA ARG A 321 -9.35 2.73 16.93
C ARG A 321 -8.29 3.30 17.88
N GLN A 322 -8.69 4.28 18.68
CA GLN A 322 -7.86 4.78 19.77
C GLN A 322 -7.85 3.78 20.93
N THR A 323 -6.66 3.35 21.32
CA THR A 323 -6.40 2.53 22.50
C THR A 323 -5.60 3.32 23.56
N TYR A 324 -5.30 2.72 24.71
CA TYR A 324 -4.47 3.37 25.72
C TYR A 324 -3.05 3.62 25.18
N GLY A 325 -2.74 4.89 24.85
CA GLY A 325 -1.41 5.30 24.39
C GLY A 325 -1.07 5.02 22.91
N SER A 326 -1.98 4.45 22.12
CA SER A 326 -1.74 4.15 20.71
C SER A 326 -3.00 4.22 19.86
N LEU A 327 -2.80 4.30 18.53
CA LEU A 327 -3.84 4.17 17.52
C LEU A 327 -3.64 2.84 16.79
N SER A 328 -4.63 1.95 16.86
CA SER A 328 -4.61 0.70 16.09
C SER A 328 -5.31 0.87 14.74
N ILE A 329 -4.68 0.39 13.66
CA ILE A 329 -5.20 0.48 12.28
C ILE A 329 -5.06 -0.88 11.62
N GLY A 330 -6.15 -1.40 11.06
CA GLY A 330 -6.16 -2.68 10.35
C GLY A 330 -7.53 -3.06 9.86
N LYS A 331 -7.65 -4.18 9.18
CA LYS A 331 -8.96 -4.71 8.79
C LYS A 331 -9.78 -5.02 10.03
N ALA A 332 -11.08 -4.71 9.99
CA ALA A 332 -12.01 -5.17 11.03
C ALA A 332 -11.85 -6.69 11.13
N GLY A 333 -11.50 -7.18 12.32
CA GLY A 333 -11.18 -8.59 12.51
C GLY A 333 -12.33 -9.49 12.05
N GLU A 334 -12.01 -10.47 11.26
CA GLU A 334 -12.92 -11.55 10.92
C GLU A 334 -13.12 -12.43 12.15
N LYS A 335 -14.38 -12.84 12.32
CA LYS A 335 -14.95 -13.85 13.22
C LYS A 335 -14.76 -13.62 14.73
N GLU A 336 -15.89 -13.54 15.37
CA GLU A 336 -16.03 -13.81 16.81
C GLU A 336 -15.23 -15.08 17.14
N LYS A 337 -14.16 -14.92 17.92
CA LYS A 337 -13.51 -16.08 18.51
C LYS A 337 -14.52 -16.71 19.44
N GLU A 338 -14.71 -18.00 19.34
CA GLU A 338 -15.42 -18.76 20.37
C GLU A 338 -14.67 -18.65 21.70
N PRO A 339 -15.38 -18.66 22.84
CA PRO A 339 -14.74 -18.71 24.16
C PRO A 339 -13.74 -19.88 24.22
N ALA A 340 -12.63 -19.68 24.92
CA ALA A 340 -11.64 -20.75 25.08
C ALA A 340 -12.31 -21.97 25.72
N PRO A 341 -12.13 -23.17 25.18
CA PRO A 341 -12.74 -24.36 25.74
C PRO A 341 -12.17 -24.66 27.12
N LEU A 342 -13.06 -24.92 28.09
CA LEU A 342 -12.73 -25.25 29.46
C LEU A 342 -12.98 -26.72 29.72
N GLU A 343 -12.10 -27.37 30.47
CA GLU A 343 -12.27 -28.74 30.97
C GLU A 343 -12.64 -28.69 32.44
N PHE A 344 -13.57 -29.53 32.83
CA PHE A 344 -14.17 -29.56 34.18
C PHE A 344 -13.90 -30.90 34.85
N ARG A 345 -13.49 -30.85 36.12
CA ARG A 345 -13.35 -32.04 36.96
C ARG A 345 -13.92 -31.75 38.34
N ILE A 346 -14.80 -32.62 38.83
CA ILE A 346 -15.35 -32.54 40.18
C ILE A 346 -14.74 -33.66 41.04
N PHE A 347 -14.34 -33.31 42.27
CA PHE A 347 -13.82 -34.27 43.23
C PHE A 347 -14.05 -33.83 44.69
N PRO A 348 -14.06 -34.76 45.65
CA PRO A 348 -14.20 -34.44 47.05
C PRO A 348 -13.04 -33.55 47.62
N TYR A 349 -13.33 -32.59 48.46
CA TYR A 349 -12.32 -31.73 49.05
C TYR A 349 -11.78 -32.38 50.36
N GLU A 350 -10.57 -32.91 50.29
CA GLU A 350 -9.87 -33.55 51.42
C GLU A 350 -8.83 -32.57 52.06
N LYS A 351 -9.04 -31.26 51.96
CA LYS A 351 -8.11 -30.22 52.41
C LYS A 351 -6.75 -30.22 51.72
N GLN A 352 -6.71 -30.68 50.48
CA GLN A 352 -5.52 -30.63 49.65
C GLN A 352 -5.09 -29.18 49.41
N GLN A 353 -3.80 -28.98 49.07
CA GLN A 353 -3.27 -27.67 48.71
C GLN A 353 -3.88 -27.20 47.43
N ILE A 354 -4.48 -25.97 47.42
CA ILE A 354 -5.05 -25.34 46.29
C ILE A 354 -3.92 -24.90 45.34
N PRO A 355 -3.90 -25.27 44.05
CA PRO A 355 -2.85 -24.90 43.13
C PRO A 355 -2.90 -23.42 42.79
N GLU A 356 -1.74 -22.74 42.85
CA GLU A 356 -1.59 -21.34 42.41
C GLU A 356 -1.22 -21.29 40.90
N LYS A 357 -2.14 -21.71 40.05
CA LYS A 357 -1.94 -21.76 38.61
C LYS A 357 -2.76 -20.68 37.90
N THR A 358 -2.27 -20.15 36.77
CA THR A 358 -2.95 -19.07 36.04
C THR A 358 -4.17 -19.60 35.28
N TYR A 359 -4.05 -20.74 34.62
CA TYR A 359 -5.06 -21.30 33.74
C TYR A 359 -5.77 -22.55 34.29
N THR A 360 -5.54 -22.88 35.57
CA THR A 360 -6.30 -23.86 36.33
C THR A 360 -6.77 -23.24 37.64
N LYS A 361 -8.07 -23.30 37.92
CA LYS A 361 -8.67 -22.75 39.13
C LYS A 361 -9.61 -23.74 39.76
N TRP A 362 -9.66 -23.73 41.11
CA TRP A 362 -10.55 -24.53 41.92
C TRP A 362 -11.65 -23.65 42.50
N PHE A 363 -12.88 -24.15 42.46
CA PHE A 363 -14.08 -23.49 42.97
C PHE A 363 -14.83 -24.36 43.96
N ASP A 364 -15.51 -23.77 44.88
CA ASP A 364 -16.45 -24.40 45.80
C ASP A 364 -17.70 -24.81 45.03
N TYR A 365 -17.80 -26.11 44.70
CA TYR A 365 -18.90 -26.65 43.89
C TYR A 365 -20.23 -26.60 44.63
N ASP A 366 -20.20 -26.69 46.01
CA ASP A 366 -21.41 -26.61 46.83
C ASP A 366 -22.14 -25.24 46.71
N LYS A 367 -21.48 -24.19 46.26
CA LYS A 367 -22.03 -22.84 46.05
C LYS A 367 -22.65 -22.63 44.68
N ILE A 368 -22.42 -23.54 43.73
CA ILE A 368 -22.96 -23.44 42.38
C ILE A 368 -24.35 -24.07 42.37
N LYS A 369 -25.37 -23.28 42.04
CA LYS A 369 -26.77 -23.69 42.13
C LYS A 369 -27.42 -23.90 40.78
N ASP A 370 -27.00 -23.06 39.80
CA ASP A 370 -27.50 -23.07 38.45
C ASP A 370 -26.47 -23.60 37.46
N GLY A 371 -26.84 -23.77 36.19
CA GLY A 371 -25.96 -24.25 35.14
C GLY A 371 -24.80 -23.28 34.88
N LEU A 372 -23.60 -23.82 34.64
CA LEU A 372 -22.42 -23.05 34.27
C LEU A 372 -22.38 -22.81 32.74
N GLU A 373 -22.06 -21.59 32.35
CA GLU A 373 -21.90 -21.17 30.99
C GLU A 373 -20.47 -20.70 30.71
N VAL A 374 -19.88 -21.15 29.59
CA VAL A 374 -18.62 -20.62 29.08
C VAL A 374 -18.95 -19.65 27.95
N ARG A 375 -18.73 -18.38 28.18
CA ARG A 375 -19.16 -17.32 27.24
C ARG A 375 -18.29 -16.06 27.34
N PHE A 376 -18.52 -15.13 26.46
CA PHE A 376 -18.01 -13.76 26.60
C PHE A 376 -18.93 -12.90 27.48
N ARG A 377 -18.47 -11.69 27.76
CA ARG A 377 -19.16 -10.73 28.63
C ARG A 377 -20.54 -10.32 28.09
N LEU A 378 -21.49 -10.28 29.00
CA LEU A 378 -22.82 -9.72 28.77
C LEU A 378 -23.07 -8.47 29.62
N PRO A 379 -24.03 -7.59 29.24
CA PRO A 379 -24.46 -6.49 30.07
C PRO A 379 -25.04 -7.02 31.41
N GLY A 380 -24.59 -6.45 32.52
CA GLY A 380 -25.04 -6.85 33.86
C GLY A 380 -24.09 -7.79 34.60
N ASP A 381 -23.11 -8.38 33.94
CA ASP A 381 -22.12 -9.26 34.58
C ASP A 381 -21.36 -8.57 35.73
N TYR A 382 -21.15 -9.32 36.83
CA TYR A 382 -20.46 -8.84 38.02
C TYR A 382 -19.60 -9.94 38.67
N LEU A 383 -18.62 -9.48 39.44
CA LEU A 383 -17.79 -10.31 40.33
C LEU A 383 -18.02 -9.93 41.79
N THR A 384 -17.90 -10.91 42.67
CA THR A 384 -17.74 -10.62 44.11
C THR A 384 -16.25 -10.37 44.38
N VAL A 385 -15.88 -9.20 44.90
CA VAL A 385 -14.51 -8.72 44.99
C VAL A 385 -13.87 -8.82 46.33
N ASN A 386 -14.66 -9.06 47.40
CA ASN A 386 -14.17 -9.24 48.78
C ASN A 386 -14.98 -10.26 49.56
N ALA A 387 -14.46 -10.70 50.71
CA ALA A 387 -15.09 -11.69 51.59
C ALA A 387 -16.42 -11.22 52.20
N GLN A 388 -16.66 -9.90 52.25
CA GLN A 388 -17.91 -9.31 52.76
C GLN A 388 -19.04 -9.31 51.71
N GLY A 389 -18.81 -9.92 50.50
CA GLY A 389 -19.82 -10.04 49.48
C GLY A 389 -19.99 -8.80 48.59
N GLY A 390 -19.03 -7.86 48.62
CA GLY A 390 -19.06 -6.67 47.77
C GLY A 390 -19.03 -7.04 46.29
N ARG A 391 -20.03 -6.54 45.52
CA ARG A 391 -20.18 -6.79 44.07
C ARG A 391 -19.59 -5.65 43.27
N LYS A 392 -18.87 -5.98 42.17
CA LYS A 392 -18.34 -5.01 41.20
C LYS A 392 -18.77 -5.43 39.83
N LYS A 393 -19.31 -4.50 39.03
CA LYS A 393 -19.63 -4.78 37.62
C LYS A 393 -18.36 -5.19 36.91
N LEU A 394 -18.44 -6.23 36.06
CA LEU A 394 -17.28 -6.75 35.33
C LEU A 394 -16.69 -5.68 34.40
N LYS A 395 -17.52 -4.83 33.80
CA LYS A 395 -17.10 -3.67 33.01
C LYS A 395 -16.13 -2.77 33.79
N ASP A 396 -16.50 -2.41 35.03
CA ASP A 396 -15.72 -1.48 35.86
C ASP A 396 -14.43 -2.15 36.36
N TYR A 397 -14.50 -3.45 36.65
CA TYR A 397 -13.32 -4.25 36.98
C TYR A 397 -12.29 -4.24 35.86
N PHE A 398 -12.70 -4.49 34.61
CA PHE A 398 -11.80 -4.46 33.46
C PHE A 398 -11.23 -3.08 33.15
N ILE A 399 -11.97 -2.01 33.46
CA ILE A 399 -11.46 -0.62 33.35
C ILE A 399 -10.34 -0.39 34.34
N ASP A 400 -10.55 -0.77 35.61
CA ASP A 400 -9.54 -0.61 36.66
C ASP A 400 -8.27 -1.41 36.37
N CYS A 401 -8.40 -2.58 35.79
CA CYS A 401 -7.28 -3.41 35.32
C CYS A 401 -6.64 -2.89 34.02
N LYS A 402 -7.10 -1.75 33.48
CA LYS A 402 -6.61 -1.13 32.24
C LYS A 402 -6.64 -2.08 31.01
N ILE A 403 -7.54 -3.05 31.00
CA ILE A 403 -7.70 -3.97 29.87
C ILE A 403 -8.32 -3.18 28.70
N PRO A 404 -7.73 -3.23 27.47
CA PRO A 404 -8.28 -2.58 26.30
C PRO A 404 -9.70 -3.06 25.98
N ARG A 405 -10.57 -2.18 25.49
CA ARG A 405 -11.98 -2.50 25.23
C ARG A 405 -12.16 -3.73 24.34
N GLU A 406 -11.32 -3.88 23.31
CA GLU A 406 -11.37 -5.00 22.36
C GLU A 406 -10.99 -6.34 22.98
N GLU A 407 -10.14 -6.32 24.00
CA GLU A 407 -9.75 -7.51 24.74
C GLU A 407 -10.83 -7.91 25.74
N ARG A 408 -11.54 -6.94 26.34
CA ARG A 408 -12.66 -7.22 27.27
C ARG A 408 -13.76 -8.05 26.67
N GLU A 409 -14.04 -7.84 25.37
CA GLU A 409 -15.06 -8.58 24.63
C GLU A 409 -14.60 -10.00 24.21
N LYS A 410 -13.32 -10.32 24.41
CA LYS A 410 -12.70 -11.61 24.03
C LYS A 410 -12.26 -12.44 25.22
N ILE A 411 -12.37 -11.92 26.43
CA ILE A 411 -12.04 -12.66 27.64
C ILE A 411 -13.09 -13.73 27.85
N THR A 412 -12.65 -14.99 27.88
CA THR A 412 -13.48 -16.14 28.23
C THR A 412 -13.90 -16.02 29.70
N LEU A 413 -15.18 -16.18 29.95
CA LEU A 413 -15.78 -16.17 31.26
C LEU A 413 -16.36 -17.54 31.58
N LEU A 414 -16.22 -17.97 32.83
CA LEU A 414 -17.06 -19.00 33.43
C LEU A 414 -18.08 -18.30 34.31
N ALA A 415 -19.34 -18.47 34.00
CA ALA A 415 -20.45 -17.74 34.59
C ALA A 415 -21.58 -18.66 35.11
N GLU A 416 -22.22 -18.25 36.20
CA GLU A 416 -23.53 -18.75 36.66
C GLU A 416 -24.53 -17.59 36.53
N GLY A 417 -25.28 -17.58 35.44
CA GLY A 417 -26.09 -16.42 35.03
C GLY A 417 -25.24 -15.16 34.86
N SER A 418 -25.54 -14.08 35.60
CA SER A 418 -24.76 -12.83 35.58
C SER A 418 -23.62 -12.80 36.60
N HIS A 419 -23.49 -13.79 37.47
CA HIS A 419 -22.42 -13.88 38.44
C HIS A 419 -21.23 -14.65 37.84
N ILE A 420 -20.11 -13.97 37.67
CA ILE A 420 -18.91 -14.53 37.04
C ILE A 420 -18.10 -15.28 38.10
N LEU A 421 -17.84 -16.58 37.87
CA LEU A 421 -16.92 -17.37 38.68
C LEU A 421 -15.48 -16.99 38.37
N TRP A 422 -15.16 -16.93 37.07
CA TRP A 422 -13.81 -16.71 36.60
C TRP A 422 -13.76 -15.88 35.33
N ALA A 423 -12.99 -14.80 35.33
CA ALA A 423 -12.50 -14.15 34.13
C ALA A 423 -11.13 -14.74 33.82
N VAL A 424 -11.03 -15.59 32.78
CA VAL A 424 -9.83 -16.39 32.47
C VAL A 424 -8.61 -15.50 32.26
N GLY A 425 -7.49 -15.85 32.90
CA GLY A 425 -6.26 -15.04 32.89
C GLY A 425 -6.30 -13.79 33.76
N CYS A 426 -7.45 -13.47 34.40
CA CYS A 426 -7.62 -12.29 35.24
C CYS A 426 -7.87 -12.67 36.72
N ARG A 427 -9.13 -12.92 37.07
CA ARG A 427 -9.52 -13.09 38.47
C ARG A 427 -10.68 -14.08 38.63
N ILE A 428 -10.69 -14.77 39.78
CA ILE A 428 -11.86 -15.52 40.29
C ILE A 428 -12.68 -14.65 41.26
N SER A 429 -13.98 -14.92 41.32
CA SER A 429 -14.88 -14.28 42.29
C SER A 429 -14.65 -14.83 43.70
N GLU A 430 -14.60 -13.94 44.69
CA GLU A 430 -14.43 -14.31 46.11
C GLU A 430 -15.55 -15.25 46.61
N TYR A 431 -16.77 -15.12 46.07
CA TYR A 431 -17.91 -15.92 46.47
C TYR A 431 -17.67 -17.42 46.25
N TYR A 432 -17.09 -17.80 45.11
CA TYR A 432 -16.88 -19.21 44.76
C TYR A 432 -15.54 -19.79 45.22
N LYS A 433 -14.78 -19.06 46.02
CA LYS A 433 -13.54 -19.61 46.60
C LYS A 433 -13.86 -20.75 47.57
N ILE A 434 -12.95 -21.71 47.62
CA ILE A 434 -12.94 -22.82 48.54
C ILE A 434 -12.84 -22.29 49.99
N THR A 435 -13.61 -22.88 50.90
CA THR A 435 -13.62 -22.58 52.30
C THR A 435 -13.44 -23.85 53.17
N SER A 436 -13.35 -23.71 54.45
CA SER A 436 -13.33 -24.88 55.39
C SER A 436 -14.61 -25.71 55.38
N GLN A 437 -15.71 -25.21 54.80
CA GLN A 437 -17.00 -25.89 54.71
C GLN A 437 -17.24 -26.56 53.37
N THR A 438 -16.36 -26.36 52.36
CA THR A 438 -16.45 -26.93 51.03
C THR A 438 -16.33 -28.47 51.12
N LYS A 439 -17.24 -29.19 50.49
CA LYS A 439 -17.24 -30.66 50.40
C LYS A 439 -16.76 -31.12 49.07
N GLU A 440 -17.18 -30.47 47.99
CA GLU A 440 -16.81 -30.81 46.61
C GLU A 440 -16.13 -29.63 45.93
N VAL A 441 -15.11 -29.93 45.13
CA VAL A 441 -14.33 -28.95 44.37
C VAL A 441 -14.61 -29.14 42.90
N LEU A 442 -14.89 -28.03 42.21
CA LEU A 442 -14.86 -27.92 40.77
C LEU A 442 -13.48 -27.39 40.34
N GLU A 443 -12.68 -28.25 39.73
CA GLU A 443 -11.47 -27.83 39.00
C GLU A 443 -11.83 -27.47 37.58
N VAL A 444 -11.32 -26.29 37.13
CA VAL A 444 -11.54 -25.82 35.77
C VAL A 444 -10.18 -25.48 35.17
N HIS A 445 -9.88 -26.10 34.01
CA HIS A 445 -8.65 -25.93 33.26
C HIS A 445 -8.94 -25.41 31.86
N VAL A 446 -8.08 -24.50 31.34
CA VAL A 446 -8.17 -24.00 29.96
C VAL A 446 -7.51 -25.00 29.02
N LYS A 447 -8.29 -25.64 28.14
CA LYS A 447 -7.80 -26.66 27.21
C LYS A 447 -6.73 -26.11 26.26
N GLY A 448 -5.61 -26.81 26.15
CA GLY A 448 -4.54 -26.48 25.19
C GLY A 448 -3.54 -25.46 25.65
N VAL A 449 -3.62 -24.98 26.90
CA VAL A 449 -2.62 -24.08 27.51
C VAL A 449 -1.71 -24.89 28.44
N ARG A 450 -0.38 -24.84 28.21
CA ARG A 450 0.60 -25.37 29.17
C ARG A 450 0.83 -24.37 30.28
N GLU A 451 0.91 -24.82 31.52
CA GLU A 451 0.97 -23.98 32.71
C GLU A 451 2.38 -23.43 33.03
N ASP A 452 3.37 -23.77 32.22
CA ASP A 452 4.77 -23.38 32.39
C ASP A 452 5.17 -22.16 31.52
N GLU A 453 4.19 -21.43 30.93
CA GLU A 453 4.41 -20.19 30.19
C GLU A 453 3.80 -18.96 30.90
#